data_b650bd704fdb3f01af26bb0c3836970a
#
_entry.id   b650bd704fdb3f01af26bb0c3836970a
#
_cell.length_a   1.000
_cell.length_b   1.000
_cell.length_c   1.000
_cell.angle_alpha   90.00
_cell.angle_beta   90.00
_cell.angle_gamma   90.00
#
_symmetry.space_group_name_H-M   'P 1'
#
loop_
_entity.id
_entity.type
_entity.pdbx_description
1 polymer ?
#
loop_
_entity_poly.entity_id
_entity_poly.type
_entity_poly.pdbx_seq_one_letter_code
_entity_poly.pdbx_strand_id
1 'polypeptide(L)'
;MRLVARQSMELDPGFAADDGSHLTASVVVCTRNRPACLRNCLEGIARLKRLPNEVVVVDNTSGDKETESLAREFGANYTVEPKQGLSRARNRGMAESRSDIVAYLDDDAIPDVRWLGLILGPFIDPRVTTVTGRIVTPQSVVATSEAQTSRSLCNKDADWFGIASFGGLGLGSNMAFRRNACDGQKIFDERLGRGAPFEIAEENYAFAFLLSQGYTAVYLPDAIVSHPKGRPSDIRQDARNSIAFSMLLFSEFPNSRRDLLRFLYGRLRRKPLSWPRNTPDPGEIITSGWRVLLSATFSAAVLFFRTRKARDRKPSSL
;
A
#
# COMPACT_ATOMS: atom_id res chain seq x y z
N MET A 1 14.63 2.87 -32.08
CA MET A 1 15.29 2.46 -30.82
C MET A 1 14.59 1.20 -30.36
N ARG A 2 15.28 0.05 -30.48
CA ARG A 2 14.72 -1.29 -30.27
C ARG A 2 14.34 -1.47 -28.79
N LEU A 3 13.07 -1.81 -28.51
CA LEU A 3 12.66 -2.39 -27.25
C LEU A 3 13.41 -3.74 -27.11
N VAL A 4 14.27 -3.82 -26.12
CA VAL A 4 14.83 -5.10 -25.66
C VAL A 4 13.65 -5.83 -24.97
N ALA A 5 13.18 -6.88 -25.62
CA ALA A 5 12.25 -7.82 -25.02
C ALA A 5 12.94 -8.42 -23.77
N ARG A 6 12.42 -8.10 -22.59
CA ARG A 6 12.87 -8.69 -21.33
C ARG A 6 12.28 -10.08 -21.21
N GLN A 7 13.12 -11.03 -20.93
CA GLN A 7 12.74 -12.38 -20.51
C GLN A 7 11.75 -12.26 -19.35
N SER A 8 10.49 -12.60 -19.61
CA SER A 8 9.56 -13.03 -18.60
C SER A 8 10.23 -14.23 -17.93
N MET A 9 10.55 -14.09 -16.65
CA MET A 9 10.88 -15.25 -15.82
C MET A 9 9.60 -16.08 -15.79
N GLU A 10 9.51 -17.08 -16.68
CA GLU A 10 8.52 -18.16 -16.56
C GLU A 10 8.73 -18.75 -15.18
N LEU A 11 7.70 -18.70 -14.35
CA LEU A 11 7.67 -19.45 -13.11
C LEU A 11 7.86 -20.90 -13.52
N ASP A 12 8.90 -21.54 -12.99
CA ASP A 12 9.23 -22.93 -13.22
C ASP A 12 7.94 -23.79 -13.10
N PRO A 13 7.56 -24.59 -14.10
CA PRO A 13 6.39 -25.46 -14.01
C PRO A 13 6.45 -26.47 -12.87
N GLY A 14 7.59 -26.63 -12.17
CA GLY A 14 7.74 -27.35 -10.91
C GLY A 14 7.08 -26.69 -9.69
N PHE A 15 6.59 -25.44 -9.79
CA PHE A 15 5.92 -24.71 -8.71
C PHE A 15 4.49 -25.24 -8.38
N ALA A 16 4.01 -26.27 -9.08
CA ALA A 16 2.68 -26.84 -8.87
C ALA A 16 2.57 -27.80 -7.65
N ALA A 17 3.65 -28.10 -6.92
CA ALA A 17 3.63 -29.11 -5.88
C ALA A 17 3.44 -28.58 -4.45
N ASP A 18 3.72 -27.30 -4.16
CA ASP A 18 3.47 -26.65 -2.87
C ASP A 18 2.68 -25.36 -3.07
N ASP A 19 1.42 -25.36 -2.67
CA ASP A 19 0.51 -24.19 -2.77
C ASP A 19 0.62 -23.24 -1.57
N GLY A 20 1.68 -23.36 -0.75
CA GLY A 20 1.84 -22.62 0.50
C GLY A 20 0.83 -23.03 1.57
N SER A 21 0.24 -24.23 1.46
CA SER A 21 -0.79 -24.73 2.38
C SER A 21 -0.32 -24.77 3.84
N HIS A 22 0.98 -24.92 4.07
CA HIS A 22 1.62 -24.93 5.40
C HIS A 22 1.75 -23.53 6.02
N LEU A 23 1.67 -22.43 5.23
CA LEU A 23 1.79 -21.07 5.75
C LEU A 23 0.50 -20.65 6.45
N THR A 24 0.63 -20.09 7.63
CA THR A 24 -0.47 -19.47 8.34
C THR A 24 -0.68 -18.02 7.88
N ALA A 25 -1.93 -17.57 7.90
CA ALA A 25 -2.30 -16.22 7.44
C ALA A 25 -3.24 -15.51 8.41
N SER A 26 -2.89 -14.28 8.78
CA SER A 26 -3.77 -13.31 9.42
C SER A 26 -4.32 -12.37 8.35
N VAL A 27 -5.63 -12.10 8.37
CA VAL A 27 -6.21 -11.01 7.58
C VAL A 27 -6.52 -9.84 8.50
N VAL A 28 -5.89 -8.70 8.23
CA VAL A 28 -6.06 -7.45 8.99
C VAL A 28 -6.99 -6.51 8.24
N VAL A 29 -8.04 -6.04 8.91
CA VAL A 29 -8.96 -5.02 8.41
C VAL A 29 -8.91 -3.81 9.33
N CYS A 30 -8.45 -2.67 8.80
CA CYS A 30 -8.46 -1.40 9.52
C CYS A 30 -9.74 -0.64 9.19
N THR A 31 -10.47 -0.20 10.22
CA THR A 31 -11.73 0.52 10.04
C THR A 31 -11.81 1.76 10.92
N ARG A 32 -12.67 2.72 10.55
CA ARG A 32 -12.94 3.92 11.32
C ARG A 32 -14.34 4.42 11.05
N ASN A 33 -15.26 4.26 12.01
CA ASN A 33 -16.66 4.73 11.95
C ASN A 33 -17.41 4.25 10.70
N ARG A 34 -17.19 2.98 10.26
CA ARG A 34 -17.76 2.43 9.02
C ARG A 34 -18.23 0.97 9.19
N PRO A 35 -19.08 0.66 10.21
CA PRO A 35 -19.48 -0.71 10.51
C PRO A 35 -20.18 -1.41 9.34
N ALA A 36 -20.98 -0.70 8.54
CA ALA A 36 -21.63 -1.28 7.37
C ALA A 36 -20.64 -1.73 6.27
N CYS A 37 -19.57 -0.96 6.04
CA CYS A 37 -18.52 -1.35 5.11
C CYS A 37 -17.74 -2.56 5.65
N LEU A 38 -17.38 -2.52 6.93
CA LEU A 38 -16.69 -3.61 7.61
C LEU A 38 -17.48 -4.92 7.53
N ARG A 39 -18.81 -4.90 7.69
CA ARG A 39 -19.68 -6.08 7.56
C ARG A 39 -19.50 -6.73 6.19
N ASN A 40 -19.59 -5.96 5.12
CA ASN A 40 -19.43 -6.47 3.75
C ASN A 40 -18.05 -7.09 3.51
N CYS A 41 -17.00 -6.47 4.05
CA CYS A 41 -15.64 -6.99 3.98
C CYS A 41 -15.52 -8.33 4.73
N LEU A 42 -16.00 -8.42 5.97
CA LEU A 42 -15.98 -9.63 6.78
C LEU A 42 -16.80 -10.77 6.15
N GLU A 43 -17.96 -10.48 5.56
CA GLU A 43 -18.75 -11.43 4.76
C GLU A 43 -17.95 -11.93 3.54
N GLY A 44 -17.19 -11.05 2.89
CA GLY A 44 -16.29 -11.42 1.79
C GLY A 44 -15.19 -12.39 2.27
N ILE A 45 -14.58 -12.11 3.41
CA ILE A 45 -13.56 -12.96 4.02
C ILE A 45 -14.14 -14.34 4.42
N ALA A 46 -15.34 -14.37 4.98
CA ALA A 46 -16.01 -15.63 5.37
C ALA A 46 -16.34 -16.56 4.18
N ARG A 47 -16.40 -16.01 2.94
CA ARG A 47 -16.64 -16.77 1.71
C ARG A 47 -15.37 -17.27 1.01
N LEU A 48 -14.19 -16.99 1.54
CA LEU A 48 -12.93 -17.44 0.95
C LEU A 48 -12.84 -18.96 0.90
N LYS A 49 -12.35 -19.54 -0.20
CA LYS A 49 -12.07 -20.97 -0.31
C LYS A 49 -10.99 -21.45 0.67
N ARG A 50 -9.97 -20.62 0.87
CA ARG A 50 -8.97 -20.77 1.93
C ARG A 50 -9.26 -19.74 3.00
N LEU A 51 -9.72 -20.18 4.16
CA LEU A 51 -9.96 -19.29 5.30
C LEU A 51 -8.63 -18.87 5.94
N PRO A 52 -8.53 -17.64 6.47
CA PRO A 52 -7.39 -17.23 7.28
C PRO A 52 -7.38 -17.98 8.63
N ASN A 53 -6.20 -18.09 9.24
CA ASN A 53 -6.06 -18.64 10.59
C ASN A 53 -6.63 -17.69 11.65
N GLU A 54 -6.61 -16.41 11.36
CA GLU A 54 -7.25 -15.37 12.17
C GLU A 54 -7.64 -14.15 11.32
N VAL A 55 -8.65 -13.44 11.78
CA VAL A 55 -9.01 -12.11 11.29
C VAL A 55 -8.78 -11.12 12.42
N VAL A 56 -8.09 -10.01 12.15
CA VAL A 56 -7.84 -8.93 13.11
C VAL A 56 -8.53 -7.68 12.62
N VAL A 57 -9.51 -7.19 13.36
CA VAL A 57 -10.17 -5.92 13.12
C VAL A 57 -9.52 -4.85 13.99
N VAL A 58 -8.93 -3.84 13.35
CA VAL A 58 -8.33 -2.70 14.05
C VAL A 58 -9.26 -1.50 13.92
N ASP A 59 -9.90 -1.14 15.02
CA ASP A 59 -10.70 0.06 15.12
C ASP A 59 -9.81 1.29 15.39
N ASN A 60 -9.71 2.17 14.41
CA ASN A 60 -8.90 3.39 14.52
C ASN A 60 -9.69 4.56 15.10
N THR A 61 -10.41 4.28 16.19
CA THR A 61 -11.15 5.25 17.02
C THR A 61 -10.75 5.10 18.48
N SER A 62 -11.55 5.64 19.40
CA SER A 62 -11.40 5.42 20.84
C SER A 62 -12.08 4.12 21.31
N GLY A 63 -12.59 3.32 20.39
CA GLY A 63 -13.39 2.12 20.60
C GLY A 63 -14.86 2.39 20.30
N ASP A 64 -15.38 1.66 19.31
CA ASP A 64 -16.78 1.72 18.89
C ASP A 64 -17.47 0.38 19.16
N LYS A 65 -18.52 0.40 20.00
CA LYS A 65 -19.22 -0.83 20.42
C LYS A 65 -19.90 -1.55 19.26
N GLU A 66 -20.34 -0.84 18.24
CA GLU A 66 -20.95 -1.46 17.05
C GLU A 66 -19.90 -2.21 16.25
N THR A 67 -18.74 -1.59 16.02
CA THR A 67 -17.58 -2.21 15.38
C THR A 67 -17.06 -3.41 16.17
N GLU A 68 -16.97 -3.31 17.51
CA GLU A 68 -16.58 -4.42 18.38
C GLU A 68 -17.56 -5.58 18.30
N SER A 69 -18.87 -5.31 18.42
CA SER A 69 -19.92 -6.33 18.34
C SER A 69 -19.89 -7.05 17.00
N LEU A 70 -19.73 -6.30 15.92
CA LEU A 70 -19.61 -6.83 14.56
C LEU A 70 -18.37 -7.73 14.41
N ALA A 71 -17.21 -7.29 14.87
CA ALA A 71 -16.00 -8.10 14.82
C ALA A 71 -16.18 -9.44 15.55
N ARG A 72 -16.81 -9.44 16.71
CA ARG A 72 -17.12 -10.63 17.51
C ARG A 72 -18.13 -11.56 16.81
N GLU A 73 -19.14 -11.01 16.13
CA GLU A 73 -20.13 -11.77 15.34
C GLU A 73 -19.44 -12.64 14.29
N PHE A 74 -18.36 -12.14 13.66
CA PHE A 74 -17.58 -12.87 12.67
C PHE A 74 -16.39 -13.65 13.27
N GLY A 75 -16.25 -13.72 14.59
CA GLY A 75 -15.14 -14.42 15.25
C GLY A 75 -13.78 -13.74 15.07
N ALA A 76 -13.77 -12.46 14.72
CA ALA A 76 -12.52 -11.71 14.53
C ALA A 76 -11.96 -11.19 15.87
N ASN A 77 -10.64 -11.14 15.96
CA ASN A 77 -9.92 -10.48 17.04
C ASN A 77 -10.09 -8.97 16.91
N TYR A 78 -10.74 -8.34 17.89
CA TYR A 78 -10.93 -6.89 17.91
C TYR A 78 -9.83 -6.20 18.72
N THR A 79 -9.25 -5.15 18.18
CA THR A 79 -8.29 -4.29 18.86
C THR A 79 -8.51 -2.81 18.51
N VAL A 80 -8.07 -1.92 19.37
CA VAL A 80 -8.23 -0.47 19.21
C VAL A 80 -6.88 0.21 19.01
N GLU A 81 -6.80 1.08 18.01
CA GLU A 81 -5.73 2.07 17.86
C GLU A 81 -6.33 3.47 18.03
N PRO A 82 -6.23 4.07 19.25
CA PRO A 82 -6.93 5.31 19.57
C PRO A 82 -6.34 6.54 18.87
N LYS A 83 -5.08 6.47 18.45
CA LYS A 83 -4.45 7.56 17.70
C LYS A 83 -4.78 7.44 16.22
N GLN A 84 -5.50 8.44 15.70
CA GLN A 84 -5.87 8.46 14.28
C GLN A 84 -4.66 8.32 13.36
N GLY A 85 -4.82 7.52 12.29
CA GLY A 85 -3.85 7.31 11.22
C GLY A 85 -3.84 5.88 10.71
N LEU A 86 -4.02 5.71 9.39
CA LEU A 86 -4.08 4.38 8.75
C LEU A 86 -2.79 3.58 8.99
N SER A 87 -1.62 4.21 8.88
CA SER A 87 -0.34 3.57 9.19
C SER A 87 -0.26 3.06 10.63
N ARG A 88 -0.82 3.80 11.59
CA ARG A 88 -0.89 3.37 13.00
C ARG A 88 -1.75 2.13 13.15
N ALA A 89 -2.94 2.16 12.54
CA ALA A 89 -3.86 1.02 12.55
C ALA A 89 -3.22 -0.21 11.89
N ARG A 90 -2.55 -0.06 10.75
CA ARG A 90 -1.86 -1.18 10.08
C ARG A 90 -0.68 -1.71 10.91
N ASN A 91 0.13 -0.85 11.52
CA ASN A 91 1.19 -1.27 12.45
C ASN A 91 0.62 -2.00 13.67
N ARG A 92 -0.54 -1.55 14.20
CA ARG A 92 -1.23 -2.25 15.28
C ARG A 92 -1.69 -3.62 14.83
N GLY A 93 -2.31 -3.72 13.65
CA GLY A 93 -2.72 -5.00 13.06
C GLY A 93 -1.55 -5.97 12.87
N MET A 94 -0.39 -5.49 12.38
CA MET A 94 0.83 -6.29 12.29
C MET A 94 1.27 -6.84 13.66
N ALA A 95 1.26 -6.01 14.68
CA ALA A 95 1.68 -6.37 16.03
C ALA A 95 0.74 -7.38 16.72
N GLU A 96 -0.56 -7.31 16.42
CA GLU A 96 -1.58 -8.26 16.98
C GLU A 96 -1.63 -9.59 16.22
N SER A 97 -1.12 -9.61 14.97
CA SER A 97 -1.13 -10.82 14.13
C SER A 97 -0.10 -11.84 14.59
N ARG A 98 -0.48 -13.13 14.53
CA ARG A 98 0.34 -14.26 15.01
C ARG A 98 0.80 -15.19 13.90
N SER A 99 0.19 -15.08 12.71
CA SER A 99 0.48 -15.94 11.56
C SER A 99 1.80 -15.56 10.85
N ASP A 100 2.28 -16.45 9.98
CA ASP A 100 3.48 -16.24 9.18
C ASP A 100 3.34 -15.08 8.20
N ILE A 101 2.14 -14.92 7.63
CA ILE A 101 1.80 -13.92 6.64
C ILE A 101 0.67 -13.04 7.19
N VAL A 102 0.82 -11.73 7.03
CA VAL A 102 -0.18 -10.72 7.39
C VAL A 102 -0.70 -10.06 6.12
N ALA A 103 -1.94 -10.34 5.76
CA ALA A 103 -2.62 -9.77 4.60
C ALA A 103 -3.55 -8.63 5.02
N TYR A 104 -3.60 -7.57 4.24
CA TYR A 104 -4.41 -6.38 4.51
C TYR A 104 -5.51 -6.22 3.47
N LEU A 105 -6.68 -5.88 3.98
CA LEU A 105 -7.83 -5.39 3.22
C LEU A 105 -8.33 -4.08 3.83
N ASP A 106 -8.80 -3.15 3.01
CA ASP A 106 -9.57 -2.01 3.50
C ASP A 106 -10.98 -2.47 3.90
N ASP A 107 -11.64 -1.75 4.78
CA ASP A 107 -12.97 -2.11 5.31
C ASP A 107 -14.10 -2.07 4.25
N ASP A 108 -13.85 -1.47 3.08
CA ASP A 108 -14.75 -1.44 1.91
C ASP A 108 -14.24 -2.30 0.73
N ALA A 109 -13.27 -3.17 0.98
CA ALA A 109 -12.72 -4.10 0.03
C ALA A 109 -13.37 -5.49 0.14
N ILE A 110 -13.70 -6.12 -0.99
CA ILE A 110 -14.29 -7.45 -1.04
C ILE A 110 -13.37 -8.35 -1.85
N PRO A 111 -12.74 -9.37 -1.23
CA PRO A 111 -11.84 -10.29 -1.91
C PRO A 111 -12.59 -11.30 -2.79
N ASP A 112 -11.97 -11.69 -3.93
CA ASP A 112 -12.40 -12.87 -4.69
C ASP A 112 -12.25 -14.14 -3.82
N VAL A 113 -13.10 -15.13 -4.01
CA VAL A 113 -13.11 -16.34 -3.20
C VAL A 113 -11.80 -17.13 -3.20
N ARG A 114 -10.93 -16.96 -4.22
CA ARG A 114 -9.62 -17.58 -4.33
C ARG A 114 -8.48 -16.71 -3.81
N TRP A 115 -8.77 -15.45 -3.45
CA TRP A 115 -7.79 -14.41 -3.16
C TRP A 115 -6.70 -14.86 -2.19
N LEU A 116 -7.06 -15.37 -1.01
CA LEU A 116 -6.07 -15.71 0.02
C LEU A 116 -5.14 -16.86 -0.42
N GLY A 117 -5.68 -17.90 -1.07
CA GLY A 117 -4.85 -18.97 -1.61
C GLY A 117 -3.83 -18.47 -2.64
N LEU A 118 -4.27 -17.59 -3.55
CA LEU A 118 -3.40 -17.01 -4.57
C LEU A 118 -2.31 -16.11 -3.97
N ILE A 119 -2.68 -15.24 -3.02
CA ILE A 119 -1.73 -14.28 -2.45
C ILE A 119 -0.66 -14.96 -1.59
N LEU A 120 -0.94 -16.14 -1.04
CA LEU A 120 0.01 -16.89 -0.23
C LEU A 120 1.04 -17.68 -1.07
N GLY A 121 0.70 -18.07 -2.29
CA GLY A 121 1.57 -18.89 -3.14
C GLY A 121 3.01 -18.39 -3.27
N PRO A 122 3.27 -17.13 -3.63
CA PRO A 122 4.65 -16.63 -3.78
C PRO A 122 5.49 -16.64 -2.50
N PHE A 123 4.87 -16.68 -1.32
CA PHE A 123 5.59 -16.73 -0.04
C PHE A 123 6.27 -18.08 0.22
N ILE A 124 6.11 -19.08 -0.63
CA ILE A 124 6.92 -20.31 -0.61
C ILE A 124 8.41 -19.94 -0.77
N ASP A 125 8.74 -18.97 -1.62
CA ASP A 125 10.09 -18.41 -1.66
C ASP A 125 10.33 -17.53 -0.42
N PRO A 126 11.29 -17.89 0.47
CA PRO A 126 11.57 -17.12 1.69
C PRO A 126 12.09 -15.70 1.42
N ARG A 127 12.56 -15.40 0.22
CA ARG A 127 13.00 -14.06 -0.18
C ARG A 127 11.82 -13.13 -0.48
N VAL A 128 10.64 -13.69 -0.80
CA VAL A 128 9.41 -12.94 -1.02
C VAL A 128 8.85 -12.51 0.33
N THR A 129 8.79 -11.20 0.53
CA THR A 129 8.27 -10.59 1.77
C THR A 129 7.02 -9.77 1.54
N THR A 130 6.72 -9.47 0.30
CA THR A 130 5.56 -8.65 -0.08
C THR A 130 4.88 -9.26 -1.29
N VAL A 131 3.56 -9.45 -1.19
CA VAL A 131 2.72 -9.84 -2.32
C VAL A 131 1.54 -8.88 -2.41
N THR A 132 1.23 -8.44 -3.61
CA THR A 132 0.08 -7.56 -3.89
C THR A 132 -0.76 -8.14 -5.01
N GLY A 133 -2.00 -7.72 -5.10
CA GLY A 133 -2.91 -8.17 -6.15
C GLY A 133 -3.60 -7.03 -6.88
N ARG A 134 -4.44 -7.40 -7.84
CA ARG A 134 -5.22 -6.48 -8.65
C ARG A 134 -6.45 -5.97 -7.89
N ILE A 135 -6.74 -4.68 -8.06
CA ILE A 135 -7.97 -4.07 -7.59
C ILE A 135 -8.88 -3.81 -8.79
N VAL A 136 -10.15 -4.16 -8.64
CA VAL A 136 -11.21 -3.86 -9.61
C VAL A 136 -12.26 -2.98 -8.96
N THR A 137 -12.86 -2.07 -9.73
CA THR A 137 -14.01 -1.30 -9.23
C THR A 137 -15.29 -1.99 -9.64
N PRO A 138 -16.36 -1.99 -8.80
CA PRO A 138 -17.62 -2.64 -9.12
C PRO A 138 -18.27 -2.16 -10.44
N GLN A 139 -17.96 -0.94 -10.88
CA GLN A 139 -18.47 -0.35 -12.11
C GLN A 139 -17.58 -0.57 -13.34
N SER A 140 -16.35 -1.07 -13.16
CA SER A 140 -15.43 -1.30 -14.27
C SER A 140 -15.50 -2.76 -14.72
N VAL A 141 -16.29 -2.99 -15.75
CA VAL A 141 -16.20 -4.24 -16.55
C VAL A 141 -14.89 -4.24 -17.37
N VAL A 142 -14.22 -3.10 -17.49
CA VAL A 142 -12.95 -2.93 -18.22
C VAL A 142 -11.83 -2.96 -17.21
N ALA A 143 -10.90 -3.90 -17.40
CA ALA A 143 -9.65 -3.97 -16.65
C ALA A 143 -9.00 -2.58 -16.59
N THR A 144 -8.77 -2.09 -15.36
CA THR A 144 -7.87 -0.97 -15.14
C THR A 144 -6.54 -1.29 -15.82
N SER A 145 -5.80 -0.29 -16.27
CA SER A 145 -4.50 -0.40 -16.96
C SER A 145 -3.39 -1.07 -16.14
N GLU A 146 -3.75 -1.78 -15.07
CA GLU A 146 -2.83 -2.58 -14.26
C GLU A 146 -2.35 -3.78 -15.06
N ALA A 147 -1.08 -4.10 -14.90
CA ALA A 147 -0.44 -5.19 -15.63
C ALA A 147 -1.25 -6.50 -15.51
N GLN A 148 -1.56 -7.12 -16.63
CA GLN A 148 -2.26 -8.42 -16.67
C GLN A 148 -1.30 -9.60 -16.44
N THR A 149 -0.01 -9.35 -16.25
CA THR A 149 1.02 -10.36 -16.04
C THR A 149 1.63 -10.22 -14.64
N SER A 150 1.92 -11.35 -14.03
CA SER A 150 2.65 -11.40 -12.77
C SER A 150 4.01 -10.72 -12.90
N ARG A 151 4.44 -10.04 -11.84
CA ARG A 151 5.73 -9.36 -11.84
C ARG A 151 6.42 -9.53 -10.48
N SER A 152 7.71 -9.89 -10.54
CA SER A 152 8.61 -9.85 -9.38
C SER A 152 9.46 -8.58 -9.44
N LEU A 153 9.80 -8.02 -8.29
CA LEU A 153 10.61 -6.82 -8.15
C LEU A 153 11.54 -6.96 -6.95
N CYS A 154 12.83 -6.70 -7.15
CA CYS A 154 13.83 -6.59 -6.08
C CYS A 154 14.74 -5.38 -6.29
N ASN A 155 15.60 -5.07 -5.33
CA ASN A 155 16.49 -3.90 -5.38
C ASN A 155 17.62 -3.98 -6.44
N LYS A 156 17.74 -5.10 -7.14
CA LYS A 156 18.68 -5.26 -8.28
C LYS A 156 18.04 -4.89 -9.63
N ASP A 157 16.71 -4.77 -9.68
CA ASP A 157 16.01 -4.43 -10.90
C ASP A 157 16.16 -2.95 -11.25
N ALA A 158 16.17 -2.65 -12.55
CA ALA A 158 16.17 -1.26 -12.98
C ALA A 158 14.87 -0.57 -12.53
N ASP A 159 15.00 0.69 -12.12
CA ASP A 159 13.89 1.54 -11.67
C ASP A 159 13.06 0.99 -10.48
N TRP A 160 13.58 -0.03 -9.76
CA TRP A 160 12.90 -0.68 -8.65
C TRP A 160 12.37 0.32 -7.62
N PHE A 161 13.20 1.31 -7.27
CA PHE A 161 12.86 2.30 -6.25
C PHE A 161 11.70 3.20 -6.69
N GLY A 162 11.71 3.62 -7.96
CA GLY A 162 10.62 4.40 -8.53
C GLY A 162 9.31 3.59 -8.64
N ILE A 163 9.41 2.31 -9.02
CA ILE A 163 8.27 1.40 -9.11
C ILE A 163 7.66 1.16 -7.72
N ALA A 164 8.49 0.87 -6.71
CA ALA A 164 8.02 0.64 -5.35
C ALA A 164 7.39 1.89 -4.72
N SER A 165 8.02 3.06 -4.93
CA SER A 165 7.64 4.30 -4.24
C SER A 165 6.48 5.06 -4.90
N PHE A 166 6.24 4.91 -6.21
CA PHE A 166 5.27 5.75 -6.94
C PHE A 166 4.21 4.95 -7.71
N GLY A 167 3.96 3.74 -7.28
CA GLY A 167 3.00 2.83 -7.88
C GLY A 167 3.62 1.92 -8.95
N GLY A 168 3.13 0.71 -9.00
CA GLY A 168 3.61 -0.35 -9.89
C GLY A 168 3.74 -1.69 -9.19
N LEU A 169 3.50 -1.73 -7.87
CA LEU A 169 3.39 -2.95 -7.07
C LEU A 169 1.99 -3.18 -6.49
N GLY A 170 0.98 -2.43 -6.92
CA GLY A 170 -0.37 -2.52 -6.36
C GLY A 170 -0.65 -1.45 -5.30
N LEU A 171 -1.74 -1.63 -4.55
CA LEU A 171 -2.29 -0.66 -3.61
C LEU A 171 -2.54 -1.30 -2.23
N GLY A 172 -2.64 -0.45 -1.22
CA GLY A 172 -2.75 -0.83 0.19
C GLY A 172 -3.99 -1.64 0.58
N SER A 173 -5.04 -1.65 -0.25
CA SER A 173 -6.24 -2.46 -0.04
C SER A 173 -6.13 -3.91 -0.53
N ASN A 174 -4.99 -4.31 -1.12
CA ASN A 174 -4.72 -5.67 -1.59
C ASN A 174 -3.22 -5.98 -1.49
N MET A 175 -2.74 -6.22 -0.28
CA MET A 175 -1.33 -6.49 -0.02
C MET A 175 -1.15 -7.49 1.13
N ALA A 176 -0.04 -8.23 1.11
CA ALA A 176 0.35 -9.13 2.19
C ALA A 176 1.86 -9.04 2.46
N PHE A 177 2.25 -9.29 3.69
CA PHE A 177 3.64 -9.20 4.14
C PHE A 177 4.03 -10.45 4.94
N ARG A 178 5.26 -10.89 4.79
CA ARG A 178 5.88 -11.89 5.65
C ARG A 178 6.18 -11.26 7.00
N ARG A 179 5.52 -11.75 8.06
CA ARG A 179 5.56 -11.13 9.39
C ARG A 179 6.97 -11.02 9.95
N ASN A 180 7.78 -12.08 9.87
CA ASN A 180 9.14 -12.10 10.42
C ASN A 180 10.10 -11.10 9.72
N ALA A 181 9.85 -10.73 8.46
CA ALA A 181 10.60 -9.67 7.78
C ALA A 181 10.26 -8.26 8.32
N CYS A 182 9.17 -8.16 9.08
CA CYS A 182 8.66 -6.92 9.67
C CYS A 182 8.86 -6.87 11.20
N ASP A 183 9.41 -7.95 11.80
CA ASP A 183 9.49 -8.10 13.26
C ASP A 183 10.26 -6.95 13.92
N GLY A 184 9.64 -6.37 14.96
CA GLY A 184 10.20 -5.25 15.72
C GLY A 184 10.22 -3.92 14.96
N GLN A 185 9.72 -3.86 13.72
CA GLN A 185 9.76 -2.68 12.89
C GLN A 185 8.36 -2.18 12.54
N LYS A 186 8.17 -0.87 12.57
CA LYS A 186 6.98 -0.22 12.03
C LYS A 186 7.21 0.04 10.54
N ILE A 187 6.81 -0.91 9.70
CA ILE A 187 7.00 -0.80 8.24
C ILE A 187 6.14 0.30 7.61
N PHE A 188 5.01 0.64 8.23
CA PHE A 188 4.18 1.78 7.82
C PHE A 188 4.61 3.03 8.59
N ASP A 189 5.16 4.02 7.89
CA ASP A 189 5.55 5.28 8.52
C ASP A 189 4.31 6.06 8.98
N GLU A 190 4.23 6.34 10.29
CA GLU A 190 3.07 6.99 10.91
C GLU A 190 2.86 8.46 10.46
N ARG A 191 3.77 9.02 9.68
CA ARG A 191 3.61 10.33 9.04
C ARG A 191 2.79 10.24 7.75
N LEU A 192 2.63 9.02 7.20
CA LEU A 192 1.97 8.70 5.93
C LEU A 192 0.62 8.04 6.13
N GLY A 193 -0.20 8.09 5.09
CA GLY A 193 -1.50 7.44 5.04
C GLY A 193 -2.64 8.29 5.56
N ARG A 194 -3.85 7.88 5.27
CA ARG A 194 -5.08 8.62 5.62
C ARG A 194 -5.14 8.96 7.11
N GLY A 195 -5.42 10.21 7.42
CA GLY A 195 -5.49 10.72 8.80
C GLY A 195 -4.12 11.02 9.43
N ALA A 196 -3.04 10.91 8.68
CA ALA A 196 -1.68 11.33 9.04
C ALA A 196 -1.33 12.69 8.41
N PRO A 197 -0.20 13.33 8.77
CA PRO A 197 0.24 14.58 8.16
C PRO A 197 0.36 14.55 6.64
N PHE A 198 0.79 13.42 6.07
CA PHE A 198 0.85 13.16 4.63
C PHE A 198 -0.12 12.02 4.31
N GLU A 199 -1.25 12.35 3.71
CA GLU A 199 -2.37 11.41 3.55
C GLU A 199 -2.23 10.47 2.35
N ILE A 200 -1.00 10.04 2.02
CA ILE A 200 -0.69 9.14 0.89
C ILE A 200 0.45 8.19 1.20
N ALA A 201 0.56 7.15 0.37
CA ALA A 201 1.79 6.40 0.08
C ALA A 201 2.41 5.62 1.26
N GLU A 202 1.64 5.28 2.28
CA GLU A 202 2.10 4.45 3.39
C GLU A 202 2.53 3.06 2.93
N GLU A 203 1.79 2.45 2.00
CA GLU A 203 2.13 1.18 1.38
C GLU A 203 3.36 1.29 0.49
N ASN A 204 3.46 2.37 -0.27
CA ASN A 204 4.61 2.60 -1.15
C ASN A 204 5.92 2.75 -0.35
N TYR A 205 5.85 3.42 0.81
CA TYR A 205 6.97 3.49 1.73
C TYR A 205 7.36 2.10 2.26
N ALA A 206 6.38 1.30 2.69
CA ALA A 206 6.62 -0.06 3.18
C ALA A 206 7.26 -0.95 2.10
N PHE A 207 6.79 -0.87 0.85
CA PHE A 207 7.38 -1.60 -0.27
C PHE A 207 8.84 -1.17 -0.52
N ALA A 208 9.10 0.14 -0.64
CA ALA A 208 10.45 0.65 -0.83
C ALA A 208 11.38 0.26 0.33
N PHE A 209 10.88 0.30 1.56
CA PHE A 209 11.63 -0.09 2.75
C PHE A 209 12.07 -1.56 2.70
N LEU A 210 11.13 -2.50 2.47
CA LEU A 210 11.44 -3.93 2.44
C LEU A 210 12.36 -4.28 1.25
N LEU A 211 12.11 -3.73 0.06
CA LEU A 211 12.98 -3.96 -1.09
C LEU A 211 14.39 -3.41 -0.85
N SER A 212 14.54 -2.28 -0.16
CA SER A 212 15.86 -1.72 0.19
C SER A 212 16.69 -2.63 1.09
N GLN A 213 16.02 -3.51 1.86
CA GLN A 213 16.66 -4.54 2.69
C GLN A 213 17.08 -5.79 1.90
N GLY A 214 16.85 -5.82 0.58
CA GLY A 214 17.22 -6.94 -0.29
C GLY A 214 16.13 -7.98 -0.52
N TYR A 215 14.94 -7.73 -0.02
CA TYR A 215 13.77 -8.59 -0.21
C TYR A 215 13.14 -8.45 -1.60
N THR A 216 12.20 -9.32 -1.88
CA THR A 216 11.46 -9.38 -3.15
C THR A 216 9.98 -9.11 -2.91
N ALA A 217 9.37 -8.32 -3.80
CA ALA A 217 7.93 -8.14 -3.88
C ALA A 217 7.38 -8.80 -5.15
N VAL A 218 6.16 -9.35 -5.07
CA VAL A 218 5.46 -9.97 -6.19
C VAL A 218 4.09 -9.32 -6.38
N TYR A 219 3.75 -8.95 -7.60
CA TYR A 219 2.40 -8.56 -8.01
C TYR A 219 1.72 -9.71 -8.73
N LEU A 220 0.49 -10.06 -8.29
CA LEU A 220 -0.34 -11.13 -8.84
C LEU A 220 -1.67 -10.57 -9.39
N PRO A 221 -1.86 -10.51 -10.72
CA PRO A 221 -3.09 -9.98 -11.29
C PRO A 221 -4.33 -10.83 -11.01
N ASP A 222 -4.16 -12.12 -10.69
CA ASP A 222 -5.26 -13.05 -10.40
C ASP A 222 -5.75 -12.99 -8.94
N ALA A 223 -4.96 -12.41 -8.04
CA ALA A 223 -5.36 -12.13 -6.67
C ALA A 223 -6.23 -10.85 -6.64
N ILE A 224 -7.52 -11.01 -6.90
CA ILE A 224 -8.44 -9.89 -7.15
C ILE A 224 -9.15 -9.47 -5.87
N VAL A 225 -9.23 -8.15 -5.68
CA VAL A 225 -10.07 -7.49 -4.67
C VAL A 225 -10.95 -6.46 -5.36
N SER A 226 -12.25 -6.49 -5.10
CA SER A 226 -13.18 -5.43 -5.50
C SER A 226 -13.14 -4.32 -4.47
N HIS A 227 -12.90 -3.08 -4.92
CA HIS A 227 -12.82 -1.91 -4.05
C HIS A 227 -13.51 -0.71 -4.73
N PRO A 228 -14.32 0.09 -4.02
CA PRO A 228 -14.96 1.27 -4.58
C PRO A 228 -13.92 2.26 -5.11
N LYS A 229 -14.29 2.98 -6.16
CA LYS A 229 -13.42 4.05 -6.68
C LYS A 229 -13.19 5.09 -5.57
N GLY A 230 -11.93 5.45 -5.36
CA GLY A 230 -11.55 6.46 -4.37
C GLY A 230 -12.28 7.80 -4.59
N ARG A 231 -12.37 8.62 -3.53
CA ARG A 231 -12.95 9.97 -3.64
C ARG A 231 -12.12 10.82 -4.60
N PRO A 232 -12.73 11.78 -5.30
CA PRO A 232 -11.99 12.80 -6.02
C PRO A 232 -11.00 13.48 -5.09
N SER A 233 -9.77 13.62 -5.55
CA SER A 233 -8.69 14.23 -4.78
C SER A 233 -8.62 15.74 -5.03
N ASP A 234 -8.12 16.49 -4.04
CA ASP A 234 -7.73 17.89 -4.23
C ASP A 234 -6.32 17.94 -4.83
N ILE A 235 -6.20 18.49 -6.04
CA ILE A 235 -4.92 18.62 -6.76
C ILE A 235 -3.84 19.31 -5.93
N ARG A 236 -4.20 20.30 -5.10
CA ARG A 236 -3.24 21.01 -4.24
C ARG A 236 -2.74 20.12 -3.11
N GLN A 237 -3.65 19.37 -2.51
CA GLN A 237 -3.32 18.42 -1.44
C GLN A 237 -2.47 17.27 -1.98
N ASP A 238 -2.80 16.74 -3.15
CA ASP A 238 -2.03 15.68 -3.81
C ASP A 238 -0.62 16.14 -4.19
N ALA A 239 -0.48 17.35 -4.76
CA ALA A 239 0.82 17.94 -5.08
C ALA A 239 1.67 18.11 -3.80
N ARG A 240 1.09 18.68 -2.74
CA ARG A 240 1.75 18.84 -1.43
C ARG A 240 2.23 17.50 -0.88
N ASN A 241 1.34 16.52 -0.85
CA ASN A 241 1.62 15.20 -0.30
C ASN A 241 2.69 14.47 -1.12
N SER A 242 2.63 14.55 -2.47
CA SER A 242 3.62 13.94 -3.37
C SER A 242 5.02 14.56 -3.22
N ILE A 243 5.10 15.89 -3.08
CA ILE A 243 6.37 16.58 -2.83
C ILE A 243 6.93 16.19 -1.46
N ALA A 244 6.11 16.21 -0.41
CA ALA A 244 6.51 15.85 0.93
C ALA A 244 6.97 14.38 1.01
N PHE A 245 6.29 13.48 0.32
CA PHE A 245 6.69 12.08 0.23
C PHE A 245 8.03 11.93 -0.50
N SER A 246 8.25 12.65 -1.61
CA SER A 246 9.55 12.66 -2.30
C SER A 246 10.69 13.16 -1.41
N MET A 247 10.45 14.21 -0.60
CA MET A 247 11.42 14.70 0.39
C MET A 247 11.70 13.67 1.48
N LEU A 248 10.67 12.95 1.92
CA LEU A 248 10.79 11.86 2.89
C LEU A 248 11.68 10.75 2.34
N LEU A 249 11.40 10.27 1.12
CA LEU A 249 12.20 9.25 0.45
C LEU A 249 13.66 9.68 0.29
N PHE A 250 13.88 10.93 -0.12
CA PHE A 250 15.24 11.47 -0.27
C PHE A 250 16.01 11.49 1.06
N SER A 251 15.32 11.77 2.16
CA SER A 251 15.92 11.81 3.51
C SER A 251 16.21 10.41 4.06
N GLU A 252 15.24 9.50 3.94
CA GLU A 252 15.27 8.19 4.61
C GLU A 252 16.02 7.11 3.80
N PHE A 253 16.17 7.28 2.48
CA PHE A 253 16.83 6.32 1.60
C PHE A 253 18.08 6.92 0.92
N PRO A 254 19.17 7.19 1.67
CA PRO A 254 20.37 7.87 1.12
C PRO A 254 20.99 7.10 -0.05
N ASN A 255 20.98 5.77 -0.03
CA ASN A 255 21.56 4.93 -1.07
C ASN A 255 20.72 4.91 -2.37
N SER A 256 19.44 5.25 -2.30
CA SER A 256 18.51 5.28 -3.45
C SER A 256 18.24 6.69 -4.00
N ARG A 257 18.95 7.71 -3.51
CA ARG A 257 18.75 9.11 -3.96
C ARG A 257 18.95 9.29 -5.46
N ARG A 258 19.94 8.59 -6.04
CA ARG A 258 20.20 8.67 -7.50
C ARG A 258 19.05 8.09 -8.30
N ASP A 259 18.48 6.98 -7.85
CA ASP A 259 17.34 6.32 -8.50
C ASP A 259 16.08 7.18 -8.38
N LEU A 260 15.86 7.79 -7.21
CA LEU A 260 14.77 8.75 -7.01
C LEU A 260 14.88 9.94 -7.98
N LEU A 261 16.05 10.58 -8.04
CA LEU A 261 16.26 11.73 -8.92
C LEU A 261 16.11 11.34 -10.39
N ARG A 262 16.63 10.18 -10.81
CA ARG A 262 16.47 9.65 -12.18
C ARG A 262 14.99 9.42 -12.50
N PHE A 263 14.24 8.83 -11.59
CA PHE A 263 12.81 8.59 -11.77
C PHE A 263 12.02 9.90 -11.90
N LEU A 264 12.23 10.87 -10.99
CA LEU A 264 11.58 12.17 -11.01
C LEU A 264 11.91 12.95 -12.28
N TYR A 265 13.17 12.96 -12.70
CA TYR A 265 13.61 13.58 -13.95
C TYR A 265 12.98 12.91 -15.19
N GLY A 266 12.89 11.59 -15.20
CA GLY A 266 12.20 10.85 -16.25
C GLY A 266 10.71 11.19 -16.34
N ARG A 267 10.05 11.43 -15.23
CA ARG A 267 8.64 11.90 -15.21
C ARG A 267 8.49 13.31 -15.76
N LEU A 268 9.39 14.21 -15.40
CA LEU A 268 9.37 15.59 -15.93
C LEU A 268 9.58 15.67 -17.45
N ARG A 269 10.38 14.75 -18.01
CA ARG A 269 10.62 14.67 -19.46
C ARG A 269 9.50 14.02 -20.26
N ARG A 270 8.72 13.13 -19.64
CA ARG A 270 7.55 12.55 -20.29
C ARG A 270 6.47 13.63 -20.29
N LYS A 271 6.13 14.14 -21.49
CA LYS A 271 4.96 15.04 -21.65
C LYS A 271 3.80 14.43 -20.87
N PRO A 272 3.00 15.22 -20.13
CA PRO A 272 1.84 14.71 -19.42
C PRO A 272 0.97 13.97 -20.44
N LEU A 273 0.90 12.63 -20.27
CA LEU A 273 0.05 11.80 -21.09
C LEU A 273 -1.39 12.11 -20.66
N SER A 274 -2.13 12.70 -21.60
CA SER A 274 -3.57 12.96 -21.53
C SER A 274 -4.07 13.63 -20.24
N TRP A 275 -3.96 14.95 -20.18
CA TRP A 275 -4.85 15.77 -19.37
C TRP A 275 -6.30 15.56 -19.85
N PRO A 276 -7.29 15.40 -18.96
CA PRO A 276 -8.68 15.23 -19.36
C PRO A 276 -9.14 16.41 -20.22
N ARG A 277 -9.80 16.12 -21.35
CA ARG A 277 -10.22 17.14 -22.36
C ARG A 277 -11.27 18.15 -21.88
N ASN A 278 -11.68 18.15 -20.62
CA ASN A 278 -12.71 19.03 -20.05
C ASN A 278 -12.14 19.99 -18.98
N THR A 279 -10.93 20.51 -19.14
CA THR A 279 -10.35 21.50 -18.23
C THR A 279 -10.29 22.89 -18.90
N PRO A 280 -10.46 23.98 -18.11
CA PRO A 280 -10.39 25.36 -18.63
C PRO A 280 -9.02 25.72 -19.18
N ASP A 281 -8.96 26.84 -19.89
CA ASP A 281 -7.87 27.39 -20.71
C ASP A 281 -6.44 27.02 -20.24
N PRO A 282 -5.57 26.49 -21.16
CA PRO A 282 -4.17 26.19 -20.86
C PRO A 282 -3.35 27.37 -20.29
N GLY A 283 -3.71 28.62 -20.59
CA GLY A 283 -3.04 29.81 -20.06
C GLY A 283 -3.28 30.06 -18.57
N GLU A 284 -4.49 29.82 -18.06
CA GLU A 284 -4.80 29.91 -16.64
C GLU A 284 -4.19 28.76 -15.84
N ILE A 285 -4.08 27.58 -16.44
CA ILE A 285 -3.50 26.38 -15.82
C ILE A 285 -1.99 26.53 -15.62
N ILE A 286 -1.26 27.12 -16.57
CA ILE A 286 0.19 27.32 -16.45
C ILE A 286 0.50 28.31 -15.33
N THR A 287 -0.21 29.43 -15.25
CA THR A 287 0.01 30.44 -14.20
C THR A 287 -0.48 29.99 -12.83
N SER A 288 -1.58 29.24 -12.75
CA SER A 288 -2.05 28.63 -11.50
C SER A 288 -1.18 27.43 -11.08
N GLY A 289 -0.67 26.65 -12.02
CA GLY A 289 0.17 25.48 -11.77
C GLY A 289 1.46 25.81 -11.03
N TRP A 290 2.16 26.87 -11.42
CA TRP A 290 3.37 27.33 -10.72
C TRP A 290 3.09 27.85 -9.30
N ARG A 291 1.99 28.57 -9.11
CA ARG A 291 1.55 29.03 -7.78
C ARG A 291 1.16 27.86 -6.87
N VAL A 292 0.46 26.87 -7.41
CA VAL A 292 0.12 25.63 -6.71
C VAL A 292 1.38 24.86 -6.35
N LEU A 293 2.33 24.71 -7.27
CA LEU A 293 3.60 24.02 -7.03
C LEU A 293 4.44 24.74 -5.95
N LEU A 294 4.61 26.04 -6.04
CA LEU A 294 5.36 26.83 -5.05
C LEU A 294 4.69 26.76 -3.66
N SER A 295 3.37 26.94 -3.60
CA SER A 295 2.62 26.83 -2.34
C SER A 295 2.68 25.42 -1.77
N ALA A 296 2.54 24.38 -2.61
CA ALA A 296 2.64 23.00 -2.21
C ALA A 296 4.05 22.66 -1.71
N THR A 297 5.10 23.15 -2.39
CA THR A 297 6.50 22.93 -2.00
C THR A 297 6.80 23.57 -0.66
N PHE A 298 6.39 24.81 -0.44
CA PHE A 298 6.57 25.50 0.84
C PHE A 298 5.82 24.79 1.97
N SER A 299 4.55 24.45 1.75
CA SER A 299 3.72 23.72 2.74
C SER A 299 4.28 22.32 3.03
N ALA A 300 4.78 21.61 2.01
CA ALA A 300 5.41 20.32 2.16
C ALA A 300 6.70 20.41 2.97
N ALA A 301 7.55 21.41 2.71
CA ALA A 301 8.78 21.64 3.44
C ALA A 301 8.49 21.96 4.93
N VAL A 302 7.57 22.88 5.21
CA VAL A 302 7.17 23.21 6.59
C VAL A 302 6.67 21.96 7.33
N LEU A 303 5.82 21.18 6.70
CA LEU A 303 5.25 19.97 7.29
C LEU A 303 6.33 18.89 7.50
N PHE A 304 7.23 18.71 6.54
CA PHE A 304 8.35 17.79 6.64
C PHE A 304 9.26 18.12 7.83
N PHE A 305 9.67 19.38 7.97
CA PHE A 305 10.53 19.79 9.07
C PHE A 305 9.83 19.69 10.44
N ARG A 306 8.54 19.98 10.52
CA ARG A 306 7.75 19.80 11.75
C ARG A 306 7.67 18.32 12.17
N THR A 307 7.41 17.42 11.24
CA THR A 307 7.30 15.99 11.52
C THR A 307 8.65 15.35 11.85
N ARG A 308 9.74 15.80 11.22
CA ARG A 308 11.10 15.38 11.56
C ARG A 308 11.48 15.78 12.99
N LYS A 309 11.23 17.05 13.37
CA LYS A 309 11.51 17.53 14.72
C LYS A 309 10.72 16.80 15.82
N ALA A 310 9.53 16.30 15.48
CA ALA A 310 8.72 15.50 16.40
C ALA A 310 9.29 14.08 16.58
N ARG A 311 9.91 13.49 15.53
CA ARG A 311 10.57 12.18 15.59
C ARG A 311 11.83 12.21 16.45
N ASP A 312 12.64 13.28 16.32
CA ASP A 312 13.90 13.45 17.05
C ASP A 312 13.69 13.76 18.56
N ARG A 313 12.44 14.09 18.96
CA ARG A 313 12.05 14.34 20.34
C ARG A 313 11.47 13.12 21.08
N LYS A 314 11.61 11.90 20.59
CA LYS A 314 11.27 10.73 21.38
C LYS A 314 12.21 10.67 22.57
N PRO A 315 11.67 10.54 23.81
CA PRO A 315 12.53 10.41 24.97
C PRO A 315 13.38 9.15 24.83
N SER A 316 14.68 9.34 25.03
CA SER A 316 15.58 8.26 25.40
C SER A 316 14.97 7.57 26.63
N SER A 317 14.69 6.31 26.50
CA SER A 317 14.54 5.27 27.53
C SER A 317 14.27 5.72 28.97
N LEU A 318 13.14 5.33 29.46
CA LEU A 318 13.05 4.78 30.81
C LEU A 318 12.51 3.35 30.72
#